data_d2058f20708af62061138d40a2da48bc
#
_entry.id   d2058f20708af62061138d40a2da48bc
#
_cell.length_a   1.000
_cell.length_b   1.000
_cell.length_c   1.000
_cell.angle_alpha   90.00
_cell.angle_beta   90.00
_cell.angle_gamma   90.00
#
_symmetry.space_group_name_H-M   'P 1'
#
loop_
_entity.id
_entity.type
_entity.pdbx_description
1 polymer ?
#
loop_
_entity_poly.entity_id
_entity_poly.type
_entity_poly.pdbx_seq_one_letter_code
_entity_poly.pdbx_strand_id
1 'polypeptide(L)'
;MKTLRFAACILVALFTTMVFAQSDAQKSFDQLKSLSGSWEGKNAMGEPVQVSYRVTAGGSALMSEIAGHGENMISMIHFDGASRLLLTHYCAVGNQPRMQATESPDGKTITFNFRDATNLDSPQSGHMDHVVIAMLDPKHHTEEWIFTDHGKEMKEVFDLTRK
;
A
#
# COMPACT_ATOMS: atom_id res chain seq x y z
N MET A 1 56.07 -53.58 13.50
CA MET A 1 55.66 -52.14 13.47
C MET A 1 54.40 -52.00 12.59
N LYS A 2 53.26 -51.83 13.21
CA LYS A 2 51.97 -51.71 12.48
C LYS A 2 51.60 -50.22 12.43
N THR A 3 51.59 -49.61 11.24
CA THR A 3 51.19 -48.22 11.01
C THR A 3 49.68 -48.12 10.92
N LEU A 4 49.08 -47.45 11.90
CA LEU A 4 47.66 -47.16 11.97
C LEU A 4 47.37 -45.93 11.12
N ARG A 5 46.61 -46.11 10.02
CA ARG A 5 46.16 -45.00 9.14
C ARG A 5 44.84 -44.48 9.69
N PHE A 6 44.83 -43.28 10.25
CA PHE A 6 43.60 -42.55 10.58
C PHE A 6 43.01 -41.92 9.31
N ALA A 7 41.83 -42.40 8.89
CA ALA A 7 41.04 -41.74 7.86
C ALA A 7 40.12 -40.70 8.55
N ALA A 8 40.40 -39.42 8.34
CA ALA A 8 39.55 -38.34 8.81
C ALA A 8 38.42 -38.15 7.79
N CYS A 9 37.20 -38.55 8.14
CA CYS A 9 36.00 -38.24 7.37
C CYS A 9 35.59 -36.80 7.67
N ILE A 10 35.79 -35.89 6.73
CA ILE A 10 35.27 -34.53 6.78
C ILE A 10 33.81 -34.56 6.36
N LEU A 11 32.90 -34.42 7.32
CA LEU A 11 31.48 -34.29 7.10
C LEU A 11 31.18 -32.83 6.69
N VAL A 12 31.02 -32.54 5.39
CA VAL A 12 30.61 -31.26 4.89
C VAL A 12 29.08 -31.14 5.04
N ALA A 13 28.64 -30.45 6.09
CA ALA A 13 27.24 -30.12 6.27
C ALA A 13 26.82 -29.02 5.28
N LEU A 14 26.11 -29.41 4.21
CA LEU A 14 25.48 -28.49 3.28
C LEU A 14 24.26 -27.82 3.98
N PHE A 15 24.45 -26.63 4.52
CA PHE A 15 23.36 -25.78 4.94
C PHE A 15 22.67 -25.22 3.69
N THR A 16 21.59 -25.86 3.25
CA THR A 16 20.69 -25.28 2.26
C THR A 16 19.88 -24.17 2.95
N THR A 17 20.25 -22.91 2.73
CA THR A 17 19.44 -21.78 3.12
C THR A 17 18.19 -21.76 2.22
N MET A 18 17.04 -22.09 2.79
CA MET A 18 15.76 -21.89 2.10
C MET A 18 15.52 -20.37 1.97
N VAL A 19 15.78 -19.82 0.81
CA VAL A 19 15.35 -18.47 0.46
C VAL A 19 13.85 -18.56 0.17
N PHE A 20 13.03 -18.15 1.14
CA PHE A 20 11.61 -17.96 0.90
C PHE A 20 11.46 -16.73 -0.01
N ALA A 21 10.92 -16.91 -1.20
CA ALA A 21 10.56 -15.78 -2.05
C ALA A 21 9.48 -14.94 -1.34
N GLN A 22 9.73 -13.66 -1.20
CA GLN A 22 8.79 -12.70 -0.64
C GLN A 22 7.54 -12.65 -1.54
N SER A 23 6.34 -12.68 -0.95
CA SER A 23 5.10 -12.56 -1.72
C SER A 23 4.99 -11.16 -2.36
N ASP A 24 4.26 -11.06 -3.45
CA ASP A 24 4.06 -9.77 -4.12
C ASP A 24 3.35 -8.77 -3.20
N ALA A 25 2.39 -9.22 -2.40
CA ALA A 25 1.76 -8.40 -1.36
C ALA A 25 2.77 -7.86 -0.31
N GLN A 26 3.79 -8.65 0.05
CA GLN A 26 4.82 -8.19 0.98
C GLN A 26 5.72 -7.14 0.34
N LYS A 27 6.09 -7.33 -0.94
CA LYS A 27 6.87 -6.33 -1.69
C LYS A 27 6.11 -5.01 -1.80
N SER A 28 4.82 -5.09 -2.19
CA SER A 28 3.94 -3.92 -2.27
C SER A 28 3.82 -3.20 -0.92
N PHE A 29 3.67 -3.95 0.18
CA PHE A 29 3.58 -3.35 1.49
C PHE A 29 4.90 -2.68 1.92
N ASP A 30 6.05 -3.28 1.60
CA ASP A 30 7.35 -2.68 1.91
C ASP A 30 7.60 -1.42 1.07
N GLN A 31 7.15 -1.39 -0.18
CA GLN A 31 7.17 -0.19 -1.00
C GLN A 31 6.27 0.92 -0.43
N LEU A 32 5.02 0.60 -0.05
CA LEU A 32 4.12 1.56 0.59
C LEU A 32 4.70 2.09 1.91
N LYS A 33 5.35 1.25 2.72
CA LYS A 33 6.06 1.70 3.93
C LYS A 33 7.20 2.68 3.63
N SER A 34 7.82 2.61 2.45
CA SER A 34 8.86 3.57 2.04
C SER A 34 8.32 5.00 1.87
N LEU A 35 7.01 5.14 1.70
CA LEU A 35 6.34 6.45 1.67
C LEU A 35 6.24 7.11 3.05
N SER A 36 6.59 6.43 4.15
CA SER A 36 6.51 7.01 5.51
C SER A 36 7.16 8.39 5.58
N GLY A 37 6.43 9.35 6.13
CA GLY A 37 6.80 10.76 6.19
C GLY A 37 5.68 11.67 5.69
N SER A 38 6.02 12.93 5.46
CA SER A 38 5.10 13.97 5.01
C SER A 38 5.35 14.31 3.54
N TRP A 39 4.28 14.55 2.84
CA TRP A 39 4.24 14.85 1.42
C TRP A 39 3.37 16.06 1.18
N GLU A 40 3.75 16.88 0.23
CA GLU A 40 2.96 18.04 -0.18
C GLU A 40 2.91 18.13 -1.70
N GLY A 41 1.82 18.65 -2.19
CA GLY A 41 1.62 18.82 -3.61
C GLY A 41 0.35 19.56 -3.93
N LYS A 42 -0.19 19.30 -5.09
CA LYS A 42 -1.42 19.92 -5.59
C LYS A 42 -2.32 18.87 -6.18
N ASN A 43 -3.61 19.13 -6.10
CA ASN A 43 -4.62 18.40 -6.84
C ASN A 43 -4.70 18.87 -8.30
N ALA A 44 -5.57 18.24 -9.10
CA ALA A 44 -5.79 18.58 -10.51
C ALA A 44 -6.28 20.04 -10.72
N MET A 45 -6.86 20.66 -9.70
CA MET A 45 -7.31 22.08 -9.73
C MET A 45 -6.22 23.06 -9.29
N GLY A 46 -5.04 22.56 -8.93
CA GLY A 46 -3.91 23.39 -8.46
C GLY A 46 -3.99 23.75 -6.98
N GLU A 47 -4.90 23.18 -6.22
CA GLU A 47 -5.10 23.46 -4.80
C GLU A 47 -4.14 22.62 -3.95
N PRO A 48 -3.63 23.15 -2.84
CA PRO A 48 -2.66 22.44 -2.02
C PRO A 48 -3.26 21.22 -1.34
N VAL A 49 -2.54 20.12 -1.37
CA VAL A 49 -2.84 18.88 -0.66
C VAL A 49 -1.65 18.45 0.17
N GLN A 50 -1.89 17.90 1.33
CA GLN A 50 -0.88 17.27 2.18
C GLN A 50 -1.27 15.82 2.43
N VAL A 51 -0.31 14.93 2.29
CA VAL A 51 -0.48 13.51 2.62
C VAL A 51 0.61 13.10 3.59
N SER A 52 0.28 12.33 4.60
CA SER A 52 1.26 11.76 5.50
C SER A 52 1.09 10.25 5.60
N TYR A 53 2.20 9.53 5.65
CA TYR A 53 2.23 8.09 5.84
C TYR A 53 2.96 7.75 7.14
N ARG A 54 2.38 6.85 7.92
CA ARG A 54 2.96 6.40 9.18
C ARG A 54 2.78 4.90 9.38
N VAL A 55 3.91 4.20 9.53
CA VAL A 55 3.89 2.80 9.96
C VAL A 55 3.38 2.73 11.41
N THR A 56 2.46 1.83 11.68
CA THR A 56 1.81 1.67 12.99
C THR A 56 1.56 0.19 13.31
N ALA A 57 0.91 -0.09 14.43
CA ALA A 57 0.57 -1.45 14.88
C ALA A 57 1.79 -2.41 14.87
N GLY A 58 2.94 -1.96 15.40
CA GLY A 58 4.15 -2.78 15.45
C GLY A 58 4.74 -3.13 14.06
N GLY A 59 4.42 -2.35 13.03
CA GLY A 59 4.89 -2.57 11.66
C GLY A 59 3.92 -3.34 10.76
N SER A 60 2.76 -3.77 11.30
CA SER A 60 1.78 -4.58 10.55
C SER A 60 0.73 -3.76 9.81
N ALA A 61 0.69 -2.44 10.03
CA ALA A 61 -0.20 -1.54 9.33
C ALA A 61 0.50 -0.23 8.92
N LEU A 62 0.04 0.35 7.83
CA LEU A 62 0.42 1.68 7.36
C LEU A 62 -0.83 2.57 7.36
N MET A 63 -0.75 3.69 8.05
CA MET A 63 -1.78 4.72 8.01
C MET A 63 -1.38 5.78 7.00
N SER A 64 -2.29 6.14 6.11
CA SER A 64 -2.23 7.33 5.27
C SER A 64 -3.26 8.34 5.78
N GLU A 65 -2.89 9.60 5.85
CA GLU A 65 -3.77 10.72 6.18
C GLU A 65 -3.69 11.75 5.07
N ILE A 66 -4.84 12.11 4.50
CA ILE A 66 -4.99 13.14 3.48
C ILE A 66 -5.63 14.35 4.14
N ALA A 67 -4.95 15.50 4.07
CA ALA A 67 -5.46 16.79 4.54
C ALA A 67 -5.54 17.77 3.36
N GLY A 68 -6.74 18.26 3.10
CA GLY A 68 -7.01 19.23 2.04
C GLY A 68 -8.47 19.67 2.07
N HIS A 69 -8.79 20.82 1.49
CA HIS A 69 -10.16 21.33 1.35
C HIS A 69 -10.99 21.43 2.66
N GLY A 70 -10.32 21.48 3.82
CA GLY A 70 -11.00 21.48 5.11
C GLY A 70 -11.47 20.09 5.58
N GLU A 71 -11.16 19.04 4.86
CA GLU A 71 -11.46 17.65 5.19
C GLU A 71 -10.19 16.88 5.51
N ASN A 72 -10.28 16.00 6.51
CA ASN A 72 -9.24 15.03 6.82
C ASN A 72 -9.81 13.63 6.63
N MET A 73 -9.15 12.85 5.80
CA MET A 73 -9.50 11.45 5.56
C MET A 73 -8.31 10.57 5.88
N ILE A 74 -8.57 9.39 6.41
CA ILE A 74 -7.52 8.42 6.69
C ILE A 74 -7.76 7.11 5.94
N SER A 75 -6.67 6.44 5.62
CA SER A 75 -6.71 5.08 5.11
C SER A 75 -5.79 4.18 5.95
N MET A 76 -6.24 2.96 6.18
CA MET A 76 -5.46 1.93 6.85
C MET A 76 -5.14 0.81 5.87
N ILE A 77 -3.85 0.57 5.64
CA ILE A 77 -3.36 -0.50 4.77
C ILE A 77 -2.75 -1.59 5.63
N HIS A 78 -3.18 -2.84 5.42
CA HIS A 78 -2.72 -3.99 6.19
C HIS A 78 -2.89 -5.30 5.40
N PHE A 79 -2.31 -6.38 5.90
CA PHE A 79 -2.50 -7.70 5.32
C PHE A 79 -3.87 -8.29 5.64
N ASP A 80 -4.46 -9.01 4.66
CA ASP A 80 -5.55 -9.95 4.83
C ASP A 80 -5.04 -11.35 4.42
N GLY A 81 -4.55 -12.11 5.39
CA GLY A 81 -3.79 -13.33 5.16
C GLY A 81 -2.37 -13.05 4.65
N ALA A 82 -1.74 -14.04 4.01
CA ALA A 82 -0.32 -13.96 3.63
C ALA A 82 -0.05 -13.30 2.28
N SER A 83 -1.07 -13.14 1.44
CA SER A 83 -0.90 -12.77 0.01
C SER A 83 -1.81 -11.65 -0.47
N ARG A 84 -2.53 -10.98 0.42
CA ARG A 84 -3.42 -9.88 0.06
C ARG A 84 -3.15 -8.67 0.92
N LEU A 85 -3.18 -7.48 0.31
CA LEU A 85 -3.25 -6.21 1.01
C LEU A 85 -4.65 -5.63 0.87
N LEU A 86 -5.18 -5.13 1.96
CA LEU A 86 -6.40 -4.34 2.01
C LEU A 86 -6.07 -2.91 2.41
N LEU A 87 -6.83 -1.99 1.83
CA LEU A 87 -6.91 -0.60 2.24
C LEU A 87 -8.35 -0.35 2.70
N THR A 88 -8.54 0.14 3.92
CA THR A 88 -9.81 0.67 4.40
C THR A 88 -9.71 2.18 4.44
N HIS A 89 -10.53 2.85 3.63
CA HIS A 89 -10.60 4.30 3.57
C HIS A 89 -11.74 4.82 4.45
N TYR A 90 -11.46 5.77 5.30
CA TYR A 90 -12.45 6.46 6.14
C TYR A 90 -12.82 7.77 5.46
N CYS A 91 -13.89 7.72 4.67
CA CYS A 91 -14.29 8.77 3.77
C CYS A 91 -15.06 9.88 4.48
N ALA A 92 -14.90 11.13 4.03
CA ALA A 92 -15.64 12.28 4.54
C ALA A 92 -17.17 12.16 4.34
N VAL A 93 -17.62 11.36 3.36
CA VAL A 93 -19.06 11.06 3.18
C VAL A 93 -19.61 10.06 4.20
N GLY A 94 -18.78 9.61 5.15
CA GLY A 94 -19.20 8.82 6.31
C GLY A 94 -19.19 7.30 6.12
N ASN A 95 -18.84 6.78 4.95
CA ASN A 95 -18.67 5.35 4.73
C ASN A 95 -17.19 4.91 4.78
N GLN A 96 -16.96 3.59 4.82
CA GLN A 96 -15.62 3.03 4.89
C GLN A 96 -15.43 1.97 3.78
N PRO A 97 -15.08 2.41 2.55
CA PRO A 97 -14.73 1.50 1.47
C PRO A 97 -13.51 0.66 1.83
N ARG A 98 -13.60 -0.65 1.55
CA ARG A 98 -12.47 -1.57 1.61
C ARG A 98 -12.06 -1.94 0.19
N MET A 99 -10.78 -1.79 -0.08
CA MET A 99 -10.20 -2.01 -1.40
C MET A 99 -9.07 -3.03 -1.29
N GLN A 100 -8.91 -3.85 -2.32
CA GLN A 100 -7.87 -4.88 -2.38
C GLN A 100 -6.81 -4.51 -3.40
N ALA A 101 -5.54 -4.67 -3.01
CA ALA A 101 -4.40 -4.34 -3.85
C ALA A 101 -4.23 -5.31 -5.03
N THR A 102 -3.84 -4.74 -6.16
CA THR A 102 -3.16 -5.37 -7.28
C THR A 102 -1.94 -4.52 -7.62
N GLU A 103 -0.87 -5.13 -8.12
CA GLU A 103 0.35 -4.40 -8.48
C GLU A 103 0.68 -4.52 -9.96
N SER A 104 1.36 -3.52 -10.50
CA SER A 104 1.92 -3.57 -11.83
C SER A 104 3.11 -4.54 -11.90
N PRO A 105 3.43 -5.11 -13.07
CA PRO A 105 4.56 -6.03 -13.22
C PRO A 105 5.92 -5.45 -12.82
N ASP A 106 6.09 -4.14 -12.90
CA ASP A 106 7.31 -3.44 -12.49
C ASP A 106 7.35 -3.12 -10.98
N GLY A 107 6.25 -3.42 -10.27
CA GLY A 107 6.09 -3.17 -8.84
C GLY A 107 6.06 -1.70 -8.44
N LYS A 108 6.03 -0.75 -9.37
CA LYS A 108 6.04 0.69 -9.08
C LYS A 108 4.67 1.30 -8.88
N THR A 109 3.65 0.61 -9.35
CA THR A 109 2.26 1.06 -9.25
C THR A 109 1.45 0.04 -8.48
N ILE A 110 0.74 0.49 -7.46
CA ILE A 110 -0.15 -0.32 -6.65
C ILE A 110 -1.54 0.26 -6.80
N THR A 111 -2.48 -0.55 -7.28
CA THR A 111 -3.88 -0.19 -7.43
C THR A 111 -4.68 -0.92 -6.37
N PHE A 112 -5.48 -0.19 -5.60
CA PHE A 112 -6.47 -0.75 -4.69
C PHE A 112 -7.84 -0.62 -5.33
N ASN A 113 -8.50 -1.74 -5.61
CA ASN A 113 -9.80 -1.79 -6.25
C ASN A 113 -10.89 -2.09 -5.21
N PHE A 114 -12.07 -1.50 -5.37
CA PHE A 114 -13.20 -1.67 -4.48
C PHE A 114 -13.55 -3.14 -4.30
N ARG A 115 -13.86 -3.52 -3.07
CA ARG A 115 -14.31 -4.84 -2.69
C ARG A 115 -15.69 -4.78 -2.04
N ASP A 116 -15.82 -3.96 -1.02
CA ASP A 116 -17.04 -3.69 -0.26
C ASP A 116 -16.89 -2.40 0.57
N ALA A 117 -17.95 -2.01 1.26
CA ALA A 117 -17.89 -0.88 2.20
C ALA A 117 -18.80 -1.13 3.40
N THR A 118 -18.41 -0.56 4.55
CA THR A 118 -19.34 -0.40 5.67
C THR A 118 -20.03 0.96 5.58
N ASN A 119 -21.21 1.05 6.18
CA ASN A 119 -22.03 2.27 6.19
C ASN A 119 -22.31 2.83 4.77
N LEU A 120 -22.63 1.94 3.84
CA LEU A 120 -23.02 2.25 2.47
C LEU A 120 -24.49 1.91 2.30
N ASP A 121 -25.34 2.93 2.08
CA ASP A 121 -26.80 2.79 2.03
C ASP A 121 -27.27 1.91 0.87
N SER A 122 -26.59 1.99 -0.28
CA SER A 122 -26.84 1.17 -1.45
C SER A 122 -25.56 1.01 -2.28
N PRO A 123 -25.47 0.00 -3.15
CA PRO A 123 -24.32 -0.15 -4.05
C PRO A 123 -24.09 1.03 -5.00
N GLN A 124 -25.09 1.88 -5.19
CA GLN A 124 -25.03 3.07 -6.04
C GLN A 124 -24.64 4.34 -5.26
N SER A 125 -24.68 4.30 -3.92
CA SER A 125 -24.32 5.45 -3.09
C SER A 125 -22.86 5.84 -3.26
N GLY A 126 -22.58 7.13 -3.11
CA GLY A 126 -21.23 7.68 -3.29
C GLY A 126 -20.17 7.00 -2.42
N HIS A 127 -19.08 6.53 -3.01
CA HIS A 127 -17.94 5.91 -2.31
C HIS A 127 -16.66 5.98 -3.14
N MET A 128 -15.50 5.82 -2.49
CA MET A 128 -14.23 5.60 -3.19
C MET A 128 -14.23 4.21 -3.83
N ASP A 129 -14.04 4.17 -5.15
CA ASP A 129 -14.03 2.95 -5.96
C ASP A 129 -12.62 2.38 -6.09
N HIS A 130 -11.64 3.22 -6.38
CA HIS A 130 -10.25 2.77 -6.39
C HIS A 130 -9.25 3.91 -6.13
N VAL A 131 -8.04 3.51 -5.79
CA VAL A 131 -6.88 4.39 -5.72
C VAL A 131 -5.68 3.75 -6.40
N VAL A 132 -4.94 4.54 -7.17
CA VAL A 132 -3.67 4.16 -7.80
C VAL A 132 -2.56 4.97 -7.16
N ILE A 133 -1.58 4.29 -6.56
CA ILE A 133 -0.37 4.91 -6.00
C ILE A 133 0.80 4.53 -6.90
N ALA A 134 1.41 5.51 -7.57
CA ALA A 134 2.53 5.30 -8.46
C ALA A 134 3.80 5.96 -7.91
N MET A 135 4.80 5.16 -7.53
CA MET A 135 6.11 5.60 -7.03
C MET A 135 7.01 5.94 -8.22
N LEU A 136 7.28 7.23 -8.44
CA LEU A 136 8.10 7.73 -9.54
C LEU A 136 9.58 7.69 -9.17
N ASP A 137 9.90 8.16 -7.97
CA ASP A 137 11.23 8.11 -7.38
C ASP A 137 11.12 8.21 -5.82
N PRO A 138 12.23 8.14 -5.05
CA PRO A 138 12.16 8.19 -3.58
C PRO A 138 11.60 9.48 -2.97
N LYS A 139 11.43 10.54 -3.78
CA LYS A 139 10.93 11.85 -3.35
C LYS A 139 9.68 12.29 -4.09
N HIS A 140 9.15 11.46 -4.98
CA HIS A 140 8.02 11.81 -5.83
C HIS A 140 7.11 10.62 -6.09
N HIS A 141 5.83 10.77 -5.80
CA HIS A 141 4.79 9.80 -6.16
C HIS A 141 3.50 10.52 -6.52
N THR A 142 2.61 9.81 -7.19
CA THR A 142 1.27 10.29 -7.50
C THR A 142 0.22 9.39 -6.87
N GLU A 143 -0.92 9.98 -6.50
CA GLU A 143 -2.11 9.26 -6.08
C GLU A 143 -3.27 9.68 -6.98
N GLU A 144 -3.92 8.69 -7.57
CA GLU A 144 -5.15 8.89 -8.34
C GLU A 144 -6.30 8.23 -7.57
N TRP A 145 -7.28 9.03 -7.18
CA TRP A 145 -8.45 8.59 -6.44
C TRP A 145 -9.69 8.70 -7.32
N ILE A 146 -10.47 7.64 -7.42
CA ILE A 146 -11.74 7.62 -8.12
C ILE A 146 -12.87 7.44 -7.12
N PHE A 147 -13.73 8.42 -7.06
CA PHE A 147 -14.99 8.37 -6.33
C PHE A 147 -16.11 8.10 -7.32
N THR A 148 -17.00 7.15 -7.02
CA THR A 148 -18.20 6.87 -7.83
C THR A 148 -19.46 7.24 -7.06
N ASP A 149 -20.45 7.82 -7.75
CA ASP A 149 -21.75 8.12 -7.20
C ASP A 149 -22.81 7.95 -8.29
N HIS A 150 -23.78 7.05 -8.09
CA HIS A 150 -24.82 6.71 -9.06
C HIS A 150 -24.27 6.44 -10.48
N GLY A 151 -23.12 5.74 -10.55
CA GLY A 151 -22.46 5.41 -11.81
C GLY A 151 -21.71 6.56 -12.47
N LYS A 152 -21.59 7.70 -11.80
CA LYS A 152 -20.74 8.81 -12.24
C LYS A 152 -19.43 8.79 -11.49
N GLU A 153 -18.33 8.72 -12.22
CA GLU A 153 -16.98 8.79 -11.66
C GLU A 153 -16.49 10.24 -11.54
N MET A 154 -15.82 10.50 -10.45
CA MET A 154 -15.08 11.74 -10.19
C MET A 154 -13.65 11.37 -9.86
N LYS A 155 -12.71 11.93 -10.60
CA LYS A 155 -11.28 11.66 -10.50
C LYS A 155 -10.56 12.81 -9.81
N GLU A 156 -9.78 12.46 -8.80
CA GLU A 156 -8.86 13.37 -8.13
C GLU A 156 -7.42 12.84 -8.29
N VAL A 157 -6.48 13.71 -8.62
CA VAL A 157 -5.06 13.35 -8.78
C VAL A 157 -4.21 14.25 -7.93
N PHE A 158 -3.36 13.65 -7.11
CA PHE A 158 -2.35 14.35 -6.31
C PHE A 158 -0.97 14.07 -6.90
N ASP A 159 -0.23 15.13 -7.16
CA ASP A 159 1.18 15.09 -7.53
C ASP A 159 2.00 15.52 -6.31
N LEU A 160 2.71 14.57 -5.68
CA LEU A 160 3.22 14.69 -4.32
C LEU A 160 4.73 14.58 -4.26
N THR A 161 5.37 15.57 -3.64
CA THR A 161 6.80 15.58 -3.34
C THR A 161 7.06 15.45 -1.84
N ARG A 162 8.15 14.77 -1.48
CA ARG A 162 8.52 14.54 -0.08
C ARG A 162 8.98 15.85 0.56
N LYS A 163 8.46 16.10 1.75
CA LYS A 163 8.79 17.25 2.59
C LYS A 163 10.07 17.05 3.40
#